data_4fc3de2ac325fbd06693d2b8c7ae7443
#
_entry.id   4fc3de2ac325fbd06693d2b8c7ae7443
#
_cell.length_a   1.000
_cell.length_b   1.000
_cell.length_c   1.000
_cell.angle_alpha   90.00
_cell.angle_beta   90.00
_cell.angle_gamma   90.00
#
_symmetry.space_group_name_H-M   'P 1'
#
loop_
_entity.id
_entity.type
_entity.pdbx_description
1 polymer ?
#
loop_
_entity_poly.entity_id
_entity_poly.type
_entity_poly.pdbx_seq_one_letter_code
_entity_poly.pdbx_strand_id
1 'polypeptide(L)'
;TAEAIARAIWQYDRNLLFFVLPGSELEAAGATVGLRLAREAFADRGYLPDGSLVPRSQPGAVITDPAEVVQRMIRLVRDGVVETIDGIDLTVEADTICIHSDTSTALEIARALRTGFEGADILVKTVGASSQ
;
A
#
# COMPACT_ATOMS: atom_id res chain seq x y z
N THR A 1 13.96 6.30 -15.47
CA THR A 1 12.53 6.47 -15.70
C THR A 1 11.75 5.19 -15.34
N ALA A 2 10.46 5.30 -15.07
CA ALA A 2 9.59 4.16 -14.72
C ALA A 2 9.61 3.06 -15.80
N GLU A 3 9.57 3.46 -17.08
CA GLU A 3 9.66 2.53 -18.21
C GLU A 3 10.96 1.72 -18.24
N ALA A 4 12.10 2.36 -17.96
CA ALA A 4 13.38 1.66 -17.93
C ALA A 4 13.44 0.61 -16.82
N ILE A 5 12.87 0.92 -15.64
CA ILE A 5 12.77 0.00 -14.52
C ILE A 5 11.86 -1.19 -14.89
N ALA A 6 10.66 -0.91 -15.39
CA ALA A 6 9.71 -1.94 -15.77
C ALA A 6 10.27 -2.88 -16.86
N ARG A 7 10.93 -2.34 -17.87
CA ARG A 7 11.59 -3.12 -18.93
C ARG A 7 12.73 -3.99 -18.38
N ALA A 8 13.56 -3.44 -17.47
CA ALA A 8 14.66 -4.20 -16.87
C ALA A 8 14.12 -5.40 -16.04
N ILE A 9 13.06 -5.21 -15.25
CA ILE A 9 12.42 -6.28 -14.51
C ILE A 9 11.86 -7.33 -15.46
N TRP A 10 11.13 -6.92 -16.50
CA TRP A 10 10.54 -7.83 -17.49
C TRP A 10 11.61 -8.64 -18.23
N GLN A 11 12.75 -8.02 -18.58
CA GLN A 11 13.87 -8.70 -19.24
C GLN A 11 14.57 -9.69 -18.32
N TYR A 12 14.65 -9.37 -17.02
CA TYR A 12 15.26 -10.25 -16.04
C TYR A 12 14.38 -11.49 -15.77
N ASP A 13 13.13 -11.29 -15.39
CA ASP A 13 12.13 -12.34 -15.25
C ASP A 13 10.70 -11.76 -15.28
N ARG A 14 9.98 -12.02 -16.35
CA ARG A 14 8.58 -11.58 -16.57
C ARG A 14 7.56 -12.20 -15.62
N ASN A 15 7.94 -13.24 -14.88
CA ASN A 15 7.04 -13.89 -13.89
C ASN A 15 7.10 -13.25 -12.52
N LEU A 16 8.02 -12.32 -12.29
CA LEU A 16 8.09 -11.58 -11.04
C LEU A 16 6.80 -10.80 -10.78
N LEU A 17 6.44 -10.72 -9.50
CA LEU A 17 5.37 -9.85 -9.04
C LEU A 17 5.98 -8.48 -8.70
N PHE A 18 5.57 -7.45 -9.44
CA PHE A 18 6.10 -6.11 -9.29
C PHE A 18 5.21 -5.29 -8.36
N PHE A 19 5.74 -4.93 -7.18
CA PHE A 19 5.04 -4.10 -6.21
C PHE A 19 5.12 -2.63 -6.61
N VAL A 20 3.97 -1.96 -6.68
CA VAL A 20 3.86 -0.59 -7.16
C VAL A 20 2.89 0.22 -6.31
N LEU A 21 3.13 1.53 -6.16
CA LEU A 21 2.14 2.43 -5.57
C LEU A 21 0.98 2.61 -6.57
N PRO A 22 -0.29 2.45 -6.13
CA PRO A 22 -1.46 2.70 -6.97
C PRO A 22 -1.43 4.08 -7.63
N GLY A 23 -1.76 4.16 -8.91
CA GLY A 23 -1.77 5.40 -9.68
C GLY A 23 -0.40 5.95 -10.09
N SER A 24 0.71 5.21 -9.79
CA SER A 24 2.05 5.68 -10.09
C SER A 24 2.49 5.41 -11.54
N GLU A 25 3.49 6.16 -12.00
CA GLU A 25 4.18 5.92 -13.28
C GLU A 25 4.77 4.50 -13.36
N LEU A 26 5.16 3.90 -12.22
CA LEU A 26 5.66 2.53 -12.18
C LEU A 26 4.55 1.51 -12.43
N GLU A 27 3.34 1.77 -11.94
CA GLU A 27 2.17 0.93 -12.25
C GLU A 27 1.87 0.97 -13.74
N ALA A 28 1.76 2.17 -14.33
CA ALA A 28 1.49 2.34 -15.75
C ALA A 28 2.55 1.69 -16.63
N ALA A 29 3.83 1.87 -16.30
CA ALA A 29 4.94 1.28 -17.02
C ALA A 29 4.96 -0.26 -16.91
N GLY A 30 4.74 -0.79 -15.70
CA GLY A 30 4.67 -2.23 -15.45
C GLY A 30 3.53 -2.89 -16.23
N ALA A 31 2.35 -2.27 -16.23
CA ALA A 31 1.20 -2.74 -17.01
C ALA A 31 1.49 -2.74 -18.53
N THR A 32 2.14 -1.69 -19.02
CA THR A 32 2.49 -1.55 -20.44
C THR A 32 3.40 -2.68 -20.95
N VAL A 33 4.35 -3.13 -20.13
CA VAL A 33 5.24 -4.24 -20.52
C VAL A 33 4.70 -5.62 -20.13
N GLY A 34 3.52 -5.69 -19.52
CA GLY A 34 2.84 -6.94 -19.15
C GLY A 34 3.40 -7.64 -17.92
N LEU A 35 3.96 -6.89 -16.95
CA LEU A 35 4.32 -7.43 -15.64
C LEU A 35 3.08 -7.73 -14.81
N ARG A 36 3.19 -8.75 -13.95
CA ARG A 36 2.22 -8.98 -12.89
C ARG A 36 2.40 -7.91 -11.81
N LEU A 37 1.37 -7.15 -11.52
CA LEU A 37 1.42 -6.07 -10.56
C LEU A 37 0.82 -6.47 -9.21
N ALA A 38 1.37 -5.93 -8.13
CA ALA A 38 0.75 -5.87 -6.81
C ALA A 38 0.71 -4.40 -6.37
N ARG A 39 -0.49 -3.84 -6.30
CA ARG A 39 -0.71 -2.47 -5.83
C ARG A 39 -0.53 -2.43 -4.33
N GLU A 40 0.43 -1.65 -3.87
CA GLU A 40 0.82 -1.60 -2.47
C GLU A 40 0.35 -0.29 -1.83
N ALA A 41 -0.57 -0.38 -0.87
CA ALA A 41 -0.93 0.75 -0.01
C ALA A 41 -0.04 0.78 1.23
N PHE A 42 0.18 1.97 1.77
CA PHE A 42 1.03 2.18 2.95
C PHE A 42 0.18 2.48 4.19
N ALA A 43 0.26 1.60 5.19
CA ALA A 43 -0.55 1.69 6.40
C ALA A 43 -0.20 2.92 7.26
N ASP A 44 1.08 3.22 7.35
CA ASP A 44 1.69 4.20 8.25
C ASP A 44 2.09 5.52 7.56
N ARG A 45 1.52 5.80 6.36
CA ARG A 45 1.83 7.00 5.58
C ARG A 45 0.60 7.85 5.31
N GLY A 46 0.77 9.17 5.39
CA GLY A 46 -0.22 10.14 4.92
C GLY A 46 -0.27 10.20 3.40
N TYR A 47 -1.46 10.38 2.86
CA TYR A 47 -1.72 10.54 1.42
C TYR A 47 -2.14 11.97 1.12
N LEU A 48 -1.73 12.46 -0.06
CA LEU A 48 -2.25 13.68 -0.68
C LEU A 48 -3.48 13.34 -1.54
N PRO A 49 -4.31 14.34 -1.89
CA PRO A 49 -5.51 14.11 -2.71
C PRO A 49 -5.24 13.53 -4.11
N ASP A 50 -4.03 13.68 -4.63
CA ASP A 50 -3.60 13.12 -5.91
C ASP A 50 -3.12 11.65 -5.83
N GLY A 51 -3.15 11.05 -4.62
CA GLY A 51 -2.71 9.69 -4.37
C GLY A 51 -1.22 9.55 -4.07
N SER A 52 -0.44 10.60 -4.17
CA SER A 52 0.95 10.59 -3.76
C SER A 52 1.09 10.61 -2.22
N LEU A 53 2.26 10.18 -1.74
CA LEU A 53 2.54 10.20 -0.31
C LEU A 53 3.00 11.58 0.14
N VAL A 54 2.54 12.00 1.33
CA VAL A 54 3.04 13.23 1.97
C VAL A 54 4.55 13.14 2.15
N PRO A 55 5.33 14.16 1.72
CA PRO A 55 6.77 14.19 1.94
C PRO A 55 7.14 13.99 3.41
N ARG A 56 8.12 13.14 3.72
CA ARG A 56 8.48 12.77 5.11
C ARG A 56 8.88 13.97 5.99
N SER A 57 9.26 15.10 5.39
CA SER A 57 9.58 16.34 6.10
C SER A 57 8.36 17.15 6.56
N GLN A 58 7.16 16.75 6.14
CA GLN A 58 5.92 17.47 6.46
C GLN A 58 5.16 16.78 7.60
N PRO A 59 4.41 17.53 8.41
CA PRO A 59 3.49 17.00 9.41
C PRO A 59 2.45 16.07 8.73
N GLY A 60 2.07 14.99 9.41
CA GLY A 60 1.11 14.00 8.88
C GLY A 60 1.69 13.02 7.86
N ALA A 61 3.00 13.12 7.55
CA ALA A 61 3.65 12.20 6.61
C ALA A 61 3.74 10.77 7.13
N VAL A 62 3.90 10.60 8.44
CA VAL A 62 4.02 9.31 9.12
C VAL A 62 2.96 9.22 10.21
N ILE A 63 2.20 8.14 10.21
CA ILE A 63 1.17 7.83 11.21
C ILE A 63 1.80 6.83 12.18
N THR A 64 1.85 7.19 13.45
CA THR A 64 2.53 6.40 14.49
C THR A 64 1.58 5.78 15.51
N ASP A 65 0.30 6.18 15.51
CA ASP A 65 -0.72 5.60 16.39
C ASP A 65 -1.24 4.28 15.81
N PRO A 66 -1.01 3.13 16.48
CA PRO A 66 -1.48 1.85 16.00
C PRO A 66 -3.01 1.75 15.84
N ALA A 67 -3.78 2.44 16.71
CA ALA A 67 -5.24 2.39 16.62
C ALA A 67 -5.77 3.13 15.38
N GLU A 68 -5.19 4.28 15.08
CA GLU A 68 -5.48 5.03 13.86
C GLU A 68 -5.15 4.22 12.60
N VAL A 69 -3.97 3.60 12.56
CA VAL A 69 -3.53 2.76 11.43
C VAL A 69 -4.48 1.59 11.21
N VAL A 70 -4.93 0.91 12.29
CA VAL A 70 -5.86 -0.21 12.19
C VAL A 70 -7.19 0.22 11.60
N GLN A 71 -7.81 1.29 12.12
CA GLN A 71 -9.09 1.78 11.62
C GLN A 71 -9.00 2.18 10.14
N ARG A 72 -7.94 2.86 9.78
CA ARG A 72 -7.66 3.32 8.43
C ARG A 72 -7.52 2.15 7.46
N MET A 73 -6.80 1.09 7.83
CA MET A 73 -6.58 -0.07 6.96
C MET A 73 -7.80 -1.00 6.88
N ILE A 74 -8.60 -1.11 7.93
CA ILE A 74 -9.90 -1.79 7.87
C ILE A 74 -10.83 -1.08 6.88
N ARG A 75 -10.86 0.26 6.91
CA ARG A 75 -11.64 1.08 5.98
C ARG A 75 -11.14 0.92 4.53
N LEU A 76 -9.82 0.89 4.32
CA LEU A 76 -9.26 0.62 3.00
C LEU A 76 -9.72 -0.74 2.45
N VAL A 77 -9.66 -1.80 3.27
CA VAL A 77 -10.03 -3.16 2.82
C VAL A 77 -11.53 -3.29 2.56
N ARG A 78 -12.38 -2.63 3.36
CA ARG A 78 -13.84 -2.74 3.24
C ARG A 78 -14.43 -1.80 2.20
N ASP A 79 -13.96 -0.57 2.18
CA ASP A 79 -14.59 0.53 1.43
C ASP A 79 -13.73 0.98 0.23
N GLY A 80 -12.49 0.51 0.14
CA GLY A 80 -11.56 0.91 -0.92
C GLY A 80 -11.08 2.35 -0.82
N VAL A 81 -11.10 2.96 0.38
CA VAL A 81 -10.73 4.37 0.58
C VAL A 81 -9.74 4.58 1.71
N VAL A 82 -8.91 5.60 1.57
CA VAL A 82 -8.10 6.18 2.64
C VAL A 82 -8.41 7.65 2.79
N GLU A 83 -8.39 8.15 4.01
CA GLU A 83 -8.48 9.60 4.26
C GLU A 83 -7.12 10.26 3.99
N THR A 84 -7.13 11.34 3.21
CA THR A 84 -5.96 12.18 2.95
C THR A 84 -5.67 13.11 4.12
N ILE A 85 -4.51 13.79 4.10
CA ILE A 85 -4.18 14.79 5.13
C ILE A 85 -5.14 15.98 5.18
N ASP A 86 -5.89 16.20 4.10
CA ASP A 86 -6.90 17.26 4.00
C ASP A 86 -8.30 16.79 4.43
N GLY A 87 -8.43 15.55 4.95
CA GLY A 87 -9.71 14.99 5.38
C GLY A 87 -10.63 14.56 4.24
N ILE A 88 -10.09 14.37 3.04
CA ILE A 88 -10.84 13.95 1.85
C ILE A 88 -10.64 12.45 1.64
N ASP A 89 -11.70 11.74 1.31
CA ASP A 89 -11.63 10.32 0.95
C ASP A 89 -11.02 10.14 -0.44
N LEU A 90 -9.94 9.38 -0.49
CA LEU A 90 -9.27 8.97 -1.71
C LEU A 90 -9.57 7.51 -1.98
N THR A 91 -10.11 7.19 -3.15
CA THR A 91 -10.26 5.79 -3.59
C THR A 91 -8.89 5.19 -3.91
N VAL A 92 -8.58 4.05 -3.30
CA VAL A 92 -7.31 3.34 -3.49
C VAL A 92 -7.59 1.86 -3.72
N GLU A 93 -7.23 1.35 -4.89
CA GLU A 93 -7.22 -0.08 -5.15
C GLU A 93 -5.87 -0.66 -4.68
N ALA A 94 -5.92 -1.56 -3.70
CA ALA A 94 -4.71 -2.17 -3.15
C ALA A 94 -4.84 -3.69 -3.08
N ASP A 95 -3.77 -4.38 -3.48
CA ASP A 95 -3.61 -5.83 -3.40
C ASP A 95 -2.84 -6.23 -2.14
N THR A 96 -2.08 -5.29 -1.57
CA THR A 96 -1.22 -5.51 -0.40
C THR A 96 -1.08 -4.24 0.43
N ILE A 97 -0.72 -4.41 1.70
CA ILE A 97 -0.51 -3.32 2.66
C ILE A 97 0.90 -3.40 3.20
N CYS A 98 1.65 -2.31 3.05
CA CYS A 98 3.01 -2.15 3.55
C CYS A 98 3.02 -1.45 4.91
N ILE A 99 3.94 -1.88 5.77
CA ILE A 99 4.31 -1.23 7.02
C ILE A 99 5.81 -0.99 6.98
N HIS A 100 6.25 0.25 7.24
CA HIS A 100 7.67 0.57 7.29
C HIS A 100 8.28 0.19 8.65
N SER A 101 9.52 -0.30 8.64
CA SER A 101 10.23 -0.76 9.83
C SER A 101 11.14 0.30 10.47
N ASP A 102 11.18 1.50 9.91
CA ASP A 102 12.08 2.60 10.31
C ASP A 102 11.51 3.52 11.40
N THR A 103 10.36 3.16 11.98
CA THR A 103 9.75 3.85 13.13
C THR A 103 9.80 2.99 14.40
N SER A 104 9.87 3.63 15.56
CA SER A 104 9.88 2.91 16.85
C SER A 104 8.59 2.13 17.11
N THR A 105 7.48 2.53 16.51
CA THR A 105 6.14 1.91 16.67
C THR A 105 5.84 0.83 15.64
N ALA A 106 6.73 0.55 14.71
CA ALA A 106 6.49 -0.38 13.59
C ALA A 106 6.01 -1.77 14.05
N LEU A 107 6.63 -2.33 15.09
CA LEU A 107 6.25 -3.65 15.62
C LEU A 107 4.86 -3.61 16.28
N GLU A 108 4.54 -2.52 16.99
CA GLU A 108 3.23 -2.33 17.62
C GLU A 108 2.13 -2.21 16.56
N ILE A 109 2.39 -1.42 15.52
CA ILE A 109 1.48 -1.29 14.36
C ILE A 109 1.25 -2.64 13.68
N ALA A 110 2.31 -3.42 13.42
CA ALA A 110 2.17 -4.72 12.78
C ALA A 110 1.31 -5.69 13.60
N ARG A 111 1.52 -5.74 14.93
CA ARG A 111 0.71 -6.56 15.84
C ARG A 111 -0.74 -6.09 15.92
N ALA A 112 -0.94 -4.78 16.06
CA ALA A 112 -2.27 -4.19 16.11
C ALA A 112 -3.06 -4.45 14.82
N LEU A 113 -2.44 -4.28 13.65
CA LEU A 113 -3.07 -4.59 12.36
C LEU A 113 -3.47 -6.06 12.26
N ARG A 114 -2.60 -6.99 12.66
CA ARG A 114 -2.91 -8.42 12.66
C ARG A 114 -4.16 -8.72 13.49
N THR A 115 -4.17 -8.24 14.74
CA THR A 115 -5.30 -8.43 15.67
C THR A 115 -6.56 -7.71 15.15
N GLY A 116 -6.41 -6.48 14.64
CA GLY A 116 -7.54 -5.70 14.10
C GLY A 116 -8.18 -6.36 12.88
N PHE A 117 -7.40 -6.94 11.98
CA PHE A 117 -7.90 -7.65 10.81
C PHE A 117 -8.61 -8.96 11.22
N GLU A 118 -8.06 -9.73 12.16
CA GLU A 118 -8.71 -10.91 12.71
C GLU A 118 -10.06 -10.55 13.36
N GLY A 119 -10.11 -9.48 14.16
CA GLY A 119 -11.35 -9.00 14.80
C GLY A 119 -12.38 -8.42 13.81
N ALA A 120 -11.94 -8.04 12.61
CA ALA A 120 -12.78 -7.53 11.54
C ALA A 120 -13.15 -8.60 10.48
N ASP A 121 -12.81 -9.86 10.70
CA ASP A 121 -12.99 -10.98 9.76
C ASP A 121 -12.27 -10.76 8.40
N ILE A 122 -11.14 -10.05 8.43
CA ILE A 122 -10.29 -9.83 7.26
C ILE A 122 -9.19 -10.88 7.23
N LEU A 123 -9.20 -11.72 6.20
CA LEU A 123 -8.22 -12.77 6.02
C LEU A 123 -6.96 -12.26 5.31
N VAL A 124 -5.82 -12.32 5.99
CA VAL A 124 -4.51 -11.99 5.42
C VAL A 124 -3.94 -13.22 4.72
N LYS A 125 -3.65 -13.09 3.41
CA LYS A 125 -3.09 -14.16 2.57
C LYS A 125 -1.78 -13.70 1.92
N THR A 126 -1.01 -14.65 1.42
CA THR A 126 0.14 -14.35 0.58
C THR A 126 -0.32 -13.70 -0.73
N VAL A 127 0.27 -12.55 -1.09
CA VAL A 127 -0.05 -11.85 -2.33
C VAL A 127 0.33 -12.73 -3.54
N GLY A 128 -0.56 -12.77 -4.55
CA GLY A 128 -0.36 -13.59 -5.75
C GLY A 128 -0.67 -15.08 -5.59
N ALA A 129 -1.12 -15.54 -4.42
CA ALA A 129 -1.68 -16.87 -4.28
C ALA A 129 -3.05 -16.92 -4.99
N SER A 130 -3.19 -17.81 -5.96
CA SER A 130 -4.49 -18.07 -6.60
C SER A 130 -5.47 -18.53 -5.53
N SER A 131 -6.67 -17.96 -5.53
CA SER A 131 -7.77 -18.51 -4.74
C SER A 131 -8.07 -19.92 -5.26
N GLN A 132 -7.75 -20.94 -4.46
CA GLN A 132 -8.25 -22.29 -4.66
C GLN A 132 -9.65 -22.38 -4.08
#